data_7469568c3f22b34b1a3140d13f4d6797
#
_entry.id   7469568c3f22b34b1a3140d13f4d6797
#
_cell.length_a   1.000
_cell.length_b   1.000
_cell.length_c   1.000
_cell.angle_alpha   90.00
_cell.angle_beta   90.00
_cell.angle_gamma   90.00
#
_symmetry.space_group_name_H-M   'P 1'
#
loop_
_entity.id
_entity.type
_entity.pdbx_description
1 polymer ?
#
loop_
_entity_poly.entity_id
_entity_poly.type
_entity_poly.pdbx_seq_one_letter_code
_entity_poly.pdbx_strand_id
1 'polypeptide(L)'
;MQDYVVIDLEMTGLNAKTDHILEVGAVRVRNHQAVDKFGASLCQNVKIPEKVTELTGITEAMVQGGMEKEEAMRQFVEFIGEDIIVGQNVIFDYGFLKQWAVNHNMPLERNAVDTLKLARKFLPKEQKKDLESLCACFGVKRENAHRAFDDAYETWQVYEALRERYEEESAGDFMPKPLLCLLYTSPSPR
;
A
#
# COMPACT_ATOMS: atom_id res chain seq x y z
N MET A 1 -15.95 -3.50 -7.75
CA MET A 1 -14.85 -2.62 -8.20
C MET A 1 -13.87 -3.50 -8.97
N GLN A 2 -13.73 -3.24 -10.27
CA GLN A 2 -12.97 -4.11 -11.19
C GLN A 2 -11.58 -3.53 -11.52
N ASP A 3 -11.45 -2.20 -11.44
CA ASP A 3 -10.25 -1.46 -11.81
C ASP A 3 -9.76 -0.66 -10.61
N TYR A 4 -8.50 -0.84 -10.26
CA TYR A 4 -7.85 -0.20 -9.11
C TYR A 4 -6.33 -0.40 -9.15
N VAL A 5 -5.62 0.25 -8.25
CA VAL A 5 -4.19 0.02 -8.02
C VAL A 5 -3.97 -0.43 -6.58
N VAL A 6 -3.22 -1.49 -6.39
CA VAL A 6 -2.76 -1.92 -5.06
C VAL A 6 -1.41 -1.31 -4.80
N ILE A 7 -1.19 -0.77 -3.62
CA ILE A 7 0.10 -0.21 -3.21
C ILE A 7 0.56 -0.77 -1.88
N ASP A 8 1.85 -0.75 -1.70
CA ASP A 8 2.53 -0.97 -0.43
C ASP A 8 3.84 -0.16 -0.39
N LEU A 9 4.21 0.36 0.78
CA LEU A 9 5.43 1.14 0.99
C LEU A 9 6.22 0.58 2.17
N GLU A 10 7.54 0.48 2.00
CA GLU A 10 8.45 0.26 3.11
C GLU A 10 9.02 1.58 3.60
N MET A 11 9.03 1.80 4.91
CA MET A 11 9.34 3.08 5.52
C MET A 11 10.23 2.93 6.75
N THR A 12 10.96 3.99 7.10
CA THR A 12 11.79 4.00 8.32
C THR A 12 10.98 4.06 9.62
N GLY A 13 9.69 4.39 9.53
CA GLY A 13 8.74 4.49 10.64
C GLY A 13 7.36 4.89 10.14
N LEU A 14 6.47 5.29 11.02
CA LEU A 14 5.05 5.51 10.69
C LEU A 14 4.65 7.00 10.64
N ASN A 15 5.57 7.91 10.86
CA ASN A 15 5.29 9.35 10.85
C ASN A 15 5.71 9.97 9.52
N ALA A 16 4.76 10.21 8.64
CA ALA A 16 4.99 10.75 7.29
C ALA A 16 5.71 12.12 7.25
N LYS A 17 5.78 12.84 8.37
CA LYS A 17 6.49 14.13 8.44
C LYS A 17 7.98 14.00 8.76
N THR A 18 8.38 12.92 9.41
CA THR A 18 9.75 12.73 9.92
C THR A 18 10.42 11.47 9.39
N ASP A 19 9.64 10.48 8.99
CA ASP A 19 10.14 9.22 8.47
C ASP A 19 10.24 9.22 6.94
N HIS A 20 10.96 8.25 6.41
CA HIS A 20 11.34 8.20 5.01
C HIS A 20 10.75 6.95 4.33
N ILE A 21 10.30 7.10 3.09
CA ILE A 21 9.95 5.97 2.22
C ILE A 21 11.26 5.35 1.73
N LEU A 22 11.41 4.04 1.86
CA LEU A 22 12.55 3.25 1.42
C LEU A 22 12.30 2.53 0.10
N GLU A 23 11.11 1.92 0.01
CA GLU A 23 10.63 1.24 -1.20
C GLU A 23 9.18 1.59 -1.47
N VAL A 24 8.81 1.54 -2.74
CA VAL A 24 7.41 1.62 -3.20
C VAL A 24 7.11 0.43 -4.09
N GLY A 25 5.91 -0.11 -3.93
CA GLY A 25 5.40 -1.20 -4.75
C GLY A 25 3.97 -0.94 -5.19
N ALA A 26 3.63 -1.29 -6.42
CA ALA A 26 2.26 -1.20 -6.91
C ALA A 26 1.93 -2.28 -7.94
N VAL A 27 0.65 -2.67 -7.95
CA VAL A 27 0.05 -3.56 -8.93
C VAL A 27 -1.19 -2.90 -9.50
N ARG A 28 -1.20 -2.69 -10.82
CA ARG A 28 -2.39 -2.20 -11.51
C ARG A 28 -3.31 -3.35 -11.87
N VAL A 29 -4.57 -3.22 -11.49
CA VAL A 29 -5.59 -4.24 -11.71
C VAL A 29 -6.65 -3.72 -12.67
N ARG A 30 -7.03 -4.54 -13.65
CA ARG A 30 -8.13 -4.30 -14.58
C ARG A 30 -8.94 -5.58 -14.71
N ASN A 31 -10.25 -5.47 -14.60
CA ASN A 31 -11.14 -6.63 -14.61
C ASN A 31 -10.68 -7.76 -13.67
N HIS A 32 -10.27 -7.39 -12.44
CA HIS A 32 -9.78 -8.32 -11.42
C HIS A 32 -8.43 -9.01 -11.72
N GLN A 33 -7.76 -8.64 -12.81
CA GLN A 33 -6.47 -9.21 -13.19
C GLN A 33 -5.35 -8.18 -13.04
N ALA A 34 -4.22 -8.62 -12.49
CA ALA A 34 -3.00 -7.82 -12.47
C ALA A 34 -2.48 -7.67 -13.90
N VAL A 35 -2.45 -6.43 -14.41
CA VAL A 35 -2.06 -6.11 -15.79
C VAL A 35 -0.75 -5.37 -15.91
N ASP A 36 -0.31 -4.71 -14.84
CA ASP A 36 0.92 -3.93 -14.82
C ASP A 36 1.47 -3.84 -13.39
N LYS A 37 2.75 -3.54 -13.25
CA LYS A 37 3.44 -3.48 -11.97
C LYS A 37 4.48 -2.38 -11.93
N PHE A 38 4.70 -1.85 -10.74
CA PHE A 38 5.75 -0.89 -10.43
C PHE A 38 6.45 -1.27 -9.13
N GLY A 39 7.76 -1.10 -9.06
CA GLY A 39 8.53 -1.29 -7.84
C GLY A 39 9.84 -0.54 -7.93
N ALA A 40 10.20 0.19 -6.87
CA ALA A 40 11.46 0.91 -6.80
C ALA A 40 11.94 1.06 -5.34
N SER A 41 13.23 0.85 -5.13
CA SER A 41 13.94 1.35 -3.94
C SER A 41 14.34 2.80 -4.19
N LEU A 42 14.19 3.67 -3.18
CA LEU A 42 14.41 5.11 -3.30
C LEU A 42 15.82 5.48 -2.84
N CYS A 43 16.67 5.91 -3.77
CA CYS A 43 18.03 6.35 -3.46
C CYS A 43 18.03 7.59 -2.58
N GLN A 44 18.57 7.45 -1.38
CA GLN A 44 18.70 8.53 -0.41
C GLN A 44 19.74 8.20 0.66
N ASN A 45 20.32 9.24 1.25
CA ASN A 45 21.21 9.09 2.39
C ASN A 45 20.39 9.18 3.69
N VAL A 46 19.91 8.03 4.16
CA VAL A 46 19.07 7.93 5.36
C VAL A 46 19.59 6.82 6.26
N LYS A 47 19.54 7.05 7.57
CA LYS A 47 19.80 6.01 8.56
C LYS A 47 18.54 5.16 8.74
N ILE A 48 18.66 3.86 8.51
CA ILE A 48 17.56 2.91 8.67
C ILE A 48 17.62 2.36 10.11
N PRO A 49 16.53 2.44 10.89
CA PRO A 49 16.47 1.81 12.20
C PRO A 49 16.72 0.31 12.10
N GLU A 50 17.52 -0.24 13.03
CA GLU A 50 17.87 -1.66 13.05
C GLU A 50 16.65 -2.58 12.96
N LYS A 51 15.58 -2.26 13.71
CA LYS A 51 14.31 -3.00 13.67
C LYS A 51 13.67 -3.04 12.28
N VAL A 52 13.82 -1.99 11.49
CA VAL A 52 13.30 -1.96 10.12
C VAL A 52 14.14 -2.88 9.24
N THR A 53 15.47 -2.81 9.35
CA THR A 53 16.36 -3.73 8.62
C THR A 53 16.12 -5.18 9.02
N GLU A 54 15.92 -5.48 10.30
CA GLU A 54 15.58 -6.83 10.77
C GLU A 54 14.26 -7.34 10.19
N LEU A 55 13.26 -6.47 10.07
CA LEU A 55 11.93 -6.81 9.56
C LEU A 55 11.92 -6.97 8.03
N THR A 56 12.49 -6.01 7.32
CA THR A 56 12.36 -5.88 5.86
C THR A 56 13.54 -6.43 5.08
N GLY A 57 14.69 -6.63 5.75
CA GLY A 57 15.95 -6.95 5.09
C GLY A 57 16.56 -5.77 4.31
N ILE A 58 15.90 -4.59 4.28
CA ILE A 58 16.38 -3.43 3.56
C ILE A 58 17.56 -2.81 4.30
N THR A 59 18.67 -2.63 3.58
CA THR A 59 19.88 -2.01 4.10
C THR A 59 20.15 -0.65 3.47
N GLU A 60 20.95 0.18 4.15
CA GLU A 60 21.37 1.48 3.61
C GLU A 60 22.07 1.35 2.23
N ALA A 61 22.86 0.30 2.04
CA ALA A 61 23.53 0.02 0.76
C ALA A 61 22.53 -0.30 -0.38
N MET A 62 21.45 -1.02 -0.08
CA MET A 62 20.37 -1.30 -1.05
C MET A 62 19.68 -0.02 -1.47
N VAL A 63 19.34 0.82 -0.48
CA VAL A 63 18.68 2.11 -0.72
C VAL A 63 19.56 3.04 -1.54
N GLN A 64 20.86 3.14 -1.24
CA GLN A 64 21.80 3.94 -2.03
C GLN A 64 21.93 3.50 -3.49
N GLY A 65 21.73 2.21 -3.79
CA GLY A 65 21.70 1.68 -5.14
C GLY A 65 20.38 1.82 -5.89
N GLY A 66 19.37 2.41 -5.25
CA GLY A 66 18.01 2.57 -5.80
C GLY A 66 17.89 3.65 -6.87
N MET A 67 16.67 3.86 -7.32
CA MET A 67 16.31 4.97 -8.22
C MET A 67 16.37 6.30 -7.45
N GLU A 68 16.73 7.39 -8.14
CA GLU A 68 16.67 8.73 -7.55
C GLU A 68 15.28 8.97 -6.94
N LYS A 69 15.25 9.46 -5.71
CA LYS A 69 14.04 9.49 -4.86
C LYS A 69 12.88 10.24 -5.50
N GLU A 70 13.14 11.43 -6.01
CA GLU A 70 12.07 12.27 -6.57
C GLU A 70 11.55 11.70 -7.88
N GLU A 71 12.43 11.08 -8.67
CA GLU A 71 12.06 10.38 -9.89
C GLU A 71 11.22 9.14 -9.59
N ALA A 72 11.63 8.32 -8.62
CA ALA A 72 10.88 7.13 -8.21
C ALA A 72 9.47 7.50 -7.72
N MET A 73 9.37 8.51 -6.88
CA MET A 73 8.09 8.96 -6.34
C MET A 73 7.18 9.56 -7.42
N ARG A 74 7.74 10.33 -8.36
CA ARG A 74 6.98 10.89 -9.47
C ARG A 74 6.42 9.79 -10.37
N GLN A 75 7.25 8.82 -10.75
CA GLN A 75 6.81 7.66 -11.54
C GLN A 75 5.77 6.82 -10.79
N PHE A 76 5.94 6.65 -9.48
CA PHE A 76 4.99 5.92 -8.65
C PHE A 76 3.61 6.60 -8.61
N VAL A 77 3.57 7.93 -8.40
CA VAL A 77 2.33 8.69 -8.42
C VAL A 77 1.68 8.69 -9.82
N GLU A 78 2.47 8.79 -10.88
CA GLU A 78 2.00 8.65 -12.26
C GLU A 78 1.44 7.24 -12.53
N PHE A 79 2.10 6.20 -12.01
CA PHE A 79 1.59 4.83 -12.09
C PHE A 79 0.25 4.68 -11.36
N ILE A 80 0.07 5.27 -10.19
CA ILE A 80 -1.23 5.26 -9.48
C ILE A 80 -2.31 5.94 -10.32
N GLY A 81 -1.99 7.07 -10.95
CA GLY A 81 -2.93 7.83 -11.78
C GLY A 81 -4.17 8.27 -11.01
N GLU A 82 -5.34 8.09 -11.61
CA GLU A 82 -6.65 8.42 -11.02
C GLU A 82 -7.34 7.20 -10.38
N ASP A 83 -6.68 6.06 -10.32
CA ASP A 83 -7.25 4.82 -9.82
C ASP A 83 -7.57 4.90 -8.31
N ILE A 84 -8.54 4.10 -7.90
CA ILE A 84 -8.79 3.83 -6.48
C ILE A 84 -7.61 3.04 -5.93
N ILE A 85 -7.09 3.45 -4.79
CA ILE A 85 -5.99 2.79 -4.11
C ILE A 85 -6.52 1.65 -3.23
N VAL A 86 -5.89 0.49 -3.29
CA VAL A 86 -6.09 -0.62 -2.35
C VAL A 86 -4.79 -0.87 -1.62
N GLY A 87 -4.84 -1.21 -0.34
CA GLY A 87 -3.66 -1.59 0.43
C GLY A 87 -4.01 -2.21 1.78
N GLN A 88 -3.04 -2.86 2.38
CA GLN A 88 -3.15 -3.45 3.71
C GLN A 88 -2.81 -2.41 4.77
N ASN A 89 -3.80 -2.00 5.58
CA ASN A 89 -3.65 -0.90 6.53
C ASN A 89 -3.18 0.41 5.84
N VAL A 90 -3.72 0.65 4.68
CA VAL A 90 -3.30 1.64 3.67
C VAL A 90 -3.27 3.09 4.17
N ILE A 91 -3.80 3.37 5.33
CA ILE A 91 -3.81 4.72 5.91
C ILE A 91 -2.39 5.28 6.09
N PHE A 92 -1.43 4.41 6.39
CA PHE A 92 -0.03 4.81 6.56
C PHE A 92 0.59 5.13 5.21
N ASP A 93 0.50 4.22 4.24
CA ASP A 93 1.02 4.42 2.87
C ASP A 93 0.45 5.69 2.24
N TYR A 94 -0.87 5.84 2.33
CA TYR A 94 -1.56 7.01 1.83
C TYR A 94 -1.11 8.29 2.53
N GLY A 95 -0.82 8.23 3.84
CA GLY A 95 -0.30 9.36 4.61
C GLY A 95 1.06 9.83 4.10
N PHE A 96 1.96 8.91 3.78
CA PHE A 96 3.27 9.23 3.19
C PHE A 96 3.15 9.80 1.77
N LEU A 97 2.30 9.20 0.93
CA LEU A 97 2.03 9.72 -0.42
C LEU A 97 1.47 11.14 -0.38
N LYS A 98 0.50 11.37 0.51
CA LYS A 98 -0.11 12.69 0.66
C LYS A 98 0.90 13.73 1.17
N GLN A 99 1.74 13.37 2.13
CA GLN A 99 2.77 14.26 2.63
C GLN A 99 3.80 14.60 1.54
N TRP A 100 4.22 13.60 0.75
CA TRP A 100 5.10 13.85 -0.38
C TRP A 100 4.45 14.79 -1.40
N ALA A 101 3.21 14.55 -1.77
CA ALA A 101 2.46 15.38 -2.72
C ALA A 101 2.31 16.84 -2.22
N VAL A 102 2.01 17.04 -0.94
CA VAL A 102 1.95 18.38 -0.32
C VAL A 102 3.30 19.08 -0.41
N ASN A 103 4.39 18.39 -0.13
CA ASN A 103 5.75 18.96 -0.18
C ASN A 103 6.15 19.38 -1.61
N HIS A 104 5.52 18.79 -2.63
CA HIS A 104 5.78 19.06 -4.06
C HIS A 104 4.69 19.92 -4.73
N ASN A 105 3.77 20.48 -3.94
CA ASN A 105 2.61 21.25 -4.46
C ASN A 105 1.79 20.47 -5.50
N MET A 106 1.71 19.17 -5.36
CA MET A 106 0.94 18.28 -6.24
C MET A 106 -0.39 17.92 -5.58
N PRO A 107 -1.54 18.03 -6.27
CA PRO A 107 -2.79 17.51 -5.72
C PRO A 107 -2.78 15.98 -5.78
N LEU A 108 -2.93 15.34 -4.63
CA LEU A 108 -3.13 13.89 -4.53
C LEU A 108 -4.35 13.63 -3.63
N GLU A 109 -5.50 13.47 -4.26
CA GLU A 109 -6.72 13.06 -3.58
C GLU A 109 -7.28 11.84 -4.29
N ARG A 110 -7.22 10.70 -3.63
CA ARG A 110 -7.71 9.41 -4.15
C ARG A 110 -8.57 8.73 -3.10
N ASN A 111 -9.54 7.99 -3.56
CA ASN A 111 -10.25 7.05 -2.69
C ASN A 111 -9.33 5.86 -2.39
N ALA A 112 -9.39 5.36 -1.17
CA ALA A 112 -8.63 4.19 -0.77
C ALA A 112 -9.53 3.12 -0.13
N VAL A 113 -9.19 1.87 -0.36
CA VAL A 113 -9.83 0.69 0.24
C VAL A 113 -8.79 -0.06 1.07
N ASP A 114 -9.12 -0.33 2.32
CA ASP A 114 -8.24 -0.96 3.28
C ASP A 114 -8.62 -2.43 3.47
N THR A 115 -7.75 -3.34 3.03
CA THR A 115 -7.96 -4.79 3.17
C THR A 115 -8.03 -5.23 4.64
N LEU A 116 -7.32 -4.57 5.56
CA LEU A 116 -7.43 -4.81 6.99
C LEU A 116 -8.86 -4.53 7.51
N LYS A 117 -9.47 -3.45 7.07
CA LYS A 117 -10.86 -3.13 7.45
C LYS A 117 -11.86 -4.10 6.85
N LEU A 118 -11.65 -4.52 5.61
CA LEU A 118 -12.48 -5.56 4.98
C LEU A 118 -12.34 -6.89 5.72
N ALA A 119 -11.12 -7.33 6.01
CA ALA A 119 -10.87 -8.54 6.77
C ALA A 119 -11.50 -8.51 8.18
N ARG A 120 -11.46 -7.35 8.86
CA ARG A 120 -12.13 -7.17 10.15
C ARG A 120 -13.66 -7.27 10.06
N LYS A 121 -14.23 -6.90 8.92
CA LYS A 121 -15.67 -6.97 8.68
C LYS A 121 -16.15 -8.38 8.34
N PHE A 122 -15.37 -9.13 7.56
CA PHE A 122 -15.82 -10.39 6.96
C PHE A 122 -15.24 -11.64 7.61
N LEU A 123 -14.12 -11.53 8.33
CA LEU A 123 -13.49 -12.70 8.97
C LEU A 123 -13.78 -12.74 10.49
N PRO A 124 -13.74 -13.93 11.11
CA PRO A 124 -13.93 -14.09 12.54
C PRO A 124 -12.99 -13.19 13.36
N LYS A 125 -13.47 -12.69 14.51
CA LYS A 125 -12.70 -11.76 15.36
C LYS A 125 -11.39 -12.35 15.86
N GLU A 126 -11.39 -13.65 16.12
CA GLU A 126 -10.28 -14.42 16.68
C GLU A 126 -9.12 -14.60 15.68
N GLN A 127 -9.41 -14.52 14.40
CA GLN A 127 -8.41 -14.65 13.35
C GLN A 127 -7.54 -13.37 13.29
N LYS A 128 -6.22 -13.52 13.19
CA LYS A 128 -5.30 -12.42 12.91
C LYS A 128 -5.54 -11.87 11.50
N LYS A 129 -5.31 -10.58 11.32
CA LYS A 129 -5.58 -9.86 10.06
C LYS A 129 -4.39 -9.06 9.54
N ASP A 130 -3.19 -9.39 10.02
CA ASP A 130 -1.95 -8.99 9.35
C ASP A 130 -1.83 -9.70 7.99
N LEU A 131 -1.02 -9.16 7.08
CA LEU A 131 -0.91 -9.67 5.71
C LEU A 131 -0.47 -11.13 5.69
N GLU A 132 0.49 -11.52 6.53
CA GLU A 132 0.96 -12.90 6.65
C GLU A 132 -0.19 -13.87 7.02
N SER A 133 -0.97 -13.52 8.03
CA SER A 133 -2.12 -14.34 8.47
C SER A 133 -3.22 -14.41 7.42
N LEU A 134 -3.44 -13.34 6.65
CA LEU A 134 -4.40 -13.31 5.55
C LEU A 134 -3.92 -14.15 4.37
N CYS A 135 -2.65 -14.04 4.00
CA CYS A 135 -2.05 -14.89 2.96
C CYS A 135 -2.18 -16.38 3.33
N ALA A 136 -1.85 -16.75 4.56
CA ALA A 136 -2.02 -18.12 5.04
C ALA A 136 -3.49 -18.59 5.00
N CYS A 137 -4.44 -17.71 5.37
CA CYS A 137 -5.87 -18.00 5.35
C CYS A 137 -6.40 -18.30 3.94
N PHE A 138 -5.92 -17.56 2.93
CA PHE A 138 -6.37 -17.67 1.55
C PHE A 138 -5.45 -18.50 0.64
N GLY A 139 -4.40 -19.10 1.18
CA GLY A 139 -3.46 -19.91 0.40
C GLY A 139 -2.57 -19.10 -0.54
N VAL A 140 -2.38 -17.82 -0.27
CA VAL A 140 -1.47 -16.94 -1.01
C VAL A 140 -0.03 -17.24 -0.58
N LYS A 141 0.84 -17.54 -1.54
CA LYS A 141 2.26 -17.76 -1.26
C LYS A 141 2.98 -16.44 -1.02
N ARG A 142 3.81 -16.41 0.01
CA ARG A 142 4.72 -15.31 0.30
C ARG A 142 6.15 -15.73 -0.06
N GLU A 143 6.80 -15.02 -0.97
CA GLU A 143 8.16 -15.33 -1.41
C GLU A 143 9.19 -14.39 -0.77
N ASN A 144 8.92 -13.09 -0.77
CA ASN A 144 9.80 -12.05 -0.23
C ASN A 144 9.00 -11.10 0.67
N ALA A 145 8.58 -11.59 1.83
CA ALA A 145 7.86 -10.77 2.80
C ALA A 145 8.61 -9.47 3.15
N HIS A 146 7.85 -8.39 3.35
CA HIS A 146 8.39 -7.06 3.66
C HIS A 146 9.27 -6.47 2.54
N ARG A 147 8.84 -6.68 1.31
CA ARG A 147 9.30 -5.98 0.11
C ARG A 147 8.07 -5.36 -0.55
N ALA A 148 8.11 -4.05 -0.74
CA ALA A 148 6.93 -3.28 -1.12
C ALA A 148 6.18 -3.83 -2.35
N PHE A 149 6.89 -4.28 -3.39
CA PHE A 149 6.24 -4.87 -4.55
C PHE A 149 5.58 -6.23 -4.23
N ASP A 150 6.28 -7.10 -3.51
CA ASP A 150 5.78 -8.44 -3.17
C ASP A 150 4.55 -8.32 -2.24
N ASP A 151 4.61 -7.45 -1.23
CA ASP A 151 3.50 -7.21 -0.30
C ASP A 151 2.30 -6.55 -1.01
N ALA A 152 2.50 -5.65 -2.00
CA ALA A 152 1.43 -5.14 -2.86
C ALA A 152 0.78 -6.25 -3.71
N TYR A 153 1.59 -7.15 -4.27
CA TYR A 153 1.10 -8.27 -5.08
C TYR A 153 0.31 -9.29 -4.25
N GLU A 154 0.80 -9.62 -3.06
CA GLU A 154 0.11 -10.47 -2.10
C GLU A 154 -1.20 -9.82 -1.62
N THR A 155 -1.17 -8.51 -1.34
CA THR A 155 -2.36 -7.74 -0.96
C THR A 155 -3.42 -7.75 -2.06
N TRP A 156 -3.04 -7.68 -3.34
CA TRP A 156 -3.96 -7.88 -4.46
C TRP A 156 -4.67 -9.24 -4.38
N GLN A 157 -3.92 -10.32 -4.20
CA GLN A 157 -4.49 -11.68 -4.12
C GLN A 157 -5.42 -11.84 -2.91
N VAL A 158 -5.02 -11.31 -1.76
CA VAL A 158 -5.86 -11.29 -0.54
C VAL A 158 -7.13 -10.48 -0.77
N TYR A 159 -7.05 -9.33 -1.43
CA TYR A 159 -8.22 -8.51 -1.74
C TYR A 159 -9.21 -9.23 -2.65
N GLU A 160 -8.73 -9.89 -3.71
CA GLU A 160 -9.59 -10.66 -4.60
C GLU A 160 -10.24 -11.86 -3.88
N ALA A 161 -9.49 -12.57 -3.04
CA ALA A 161 -10.03 -13.67 -2.24
C ALA A 161 -11.10 -13.20 -1.24
N LEU A 162 -10.91 -12.05 -0.59
CA LEU A 162 -11.92 -11.43 0.28
C LEU A 162 -13.17 -11.05 -0.50
N ARG A 163 -13.02 -10.51 -1.72
CA ARG A 163 -14.11 -10.15 -2.60
C ARG A 163 -14.92 -11.37 -3.03
N GLU A 164 -14.26 -12.40 -3.53
CA GLU A 164 -14.89 -13.65 -3.98
C GLU A 164 -15.68 -14.31 -2.84
N ARG A 165 -15.07 -14.43 -1.68
CA ARG A 165 -15.74 -14.97 -0.50
C ARG A 165 -16.99 -14.16 -0.10
N TYR A 166 -16.91 -12.84 -0.16
CA TYR A 166 -18.07 -12.00 0.13
C TYR A 166 -19.19 -12.18 -0.89
N GLU A 167 -18.88 -12.25 -2.18
CA GLU A 167 -19.85 -12.46 -3.26
C GLU A 167 -20.53 -13.81 -3.13
N GLU A 168 -19.79 -14.88 -2.79
CA GLU A 168 -20.33 -16.20 -2.52
C GLU A 168 -21.31 -16.22 -1.32
N GLU A 169 -20.92 -15.56 -0.21
CA GLU A 169 -21.74 -15.55 1.03
C GLU A 169 -22.96 -14.63 0.92
N SER A 170 -22.91 -13.57 0.13
CA SER A 170 -23.92 -12.50 0.12
C SER A 170 -24.85 -12.53 -1.08
N ALA A 171 -24.60 -13.37 -2.08
CA ALA A 171 -25.30 -13.42 -3.37
C ALA A 171 -25.48 -12.01 -4.01
N GLY A 172 -24.52 -11.12 -3.82
CA GLY A 172 -24.56 -9.73 -4.27
C GLY A 172 -23.21 -9.15 -4.59
N ASP A 173 -23.19 -8.06 -5.36
CA ASP A 173 -21.97 -7.38 -5.77
C ASP A 173 -21.18 -6.84 -4.58
N PHE A 174 -19.89 -7.11 -4.57
CA PHE A 174 -18.96 -6.57 -3.60
C PHE A 174 -18.67 -5.09 -3.89
N MET A 175 -19.25 -4.21 -3.09
CA MET A 175 -19.00 -2.77 -3.15
C MET A 175 -18.36 -2.30 -1.85
N PRO A 176 -17.02 -2.35 -1.72
CA PRO A 176 -16.34 -1.82 -0.55
C PRO A 176 -16.60 -0.31 -0.48
N LYS A 177 -16.97 0.17 0.72
CA LYS A 177 -17.04 1.62 0.94
C LYS A 177 -15.61 2.15 0.88
N PRO A 178 -15.29 3.06 -0.06
CA PRO A 178 -14.00 3.73 -0.04
C PRO A 178 -13.83 4.41 1.33
N LEU A 179 -12.62 4.38 1.85
CA LEU A 179 -12.25 5.31 2.89
C LEU A 179 -12.37 6.69 2.26
N LEU A 180 -13.45 7.42 2.60
CA LEU A 180 -13.46 8.85 2.33
C LEU A 180 -12.14 9.36 2.88
N CYS A 181 -11.34 9.94 1.99
CA CYS A 181 -10.12 10.61 2.40
C CYS A 181 -10.53 11.62 3.46
N LEU A 182 -10.36 11.28 4.73
CA LEU A 182 -10.61 12.20 5.81
C LEU A 182 -9.76 13.41 5.50
N LEU A 183 -10.43 14.49 5.11
CA LEU A 183 -9.84 15.79 4.90
C LEU A 183 -8.96 16.08 6.12
N TYR A 184 -7.68 15.87 5.96
CA TYR A 184 -6.72 16.48 6.85
C TYR A 184 -6.77 17.97 6.51
N THR A 185 -7.70 18.65 7.12
CA THR A 185 -7.68 20.12 7.14
C THR A 185 -6.41 20.48 7.88
N SER A 186 -5.39 20.85 7.11
CA SER A 186 -4.26 21.58 7.66
C SER A 186 -4.84 22.75 8.44
N PRO A 187 -4.47 22.96 9.72
CA PRO A 187 -4.81 24.22 10.35
C PRO A 187 -4.19 25.32 9.50
N SER A 188 -5.03 26.22 9.01
CA SER A 188 -4.62 27.43 8.31
C SER A 188 -3.57 28.15 9.15
N PRO A 189 -2.42 28.55 8.60
CA PRO A 189 -1.48 29.39 9.34
C PRO A 189 -2.17 30.72 9.65
N ARG A 190 -2.25 31.05 10.92
CA ARG A 190 -2.53 32.41 11.37
C ARG A 190 -1.24 33.22 11.40
#